data_e32a30e22175b71c25387affa035725b
#
_entry.id   e32a30e22175b71c25387affa035725b
#
_cell.length_a   1.000
_cell.length_b   1.000
_cell.length_c   1.000
_cell.angle_alpha   90.00
_cell.angle_beta   90.00
_cell.angle_gamma   90.00
#
_symmetry.space_group_name_H-M   'P 1'
#
loop_
_entity.id
_entity.type
_entity.pdbx_description
1 polymer ?
#
loop_
_entity_poly.entity_id
_entity_poly.type
_entity_poly.pdbx_seq_one_letter_code
_entity_poly.pdbx_strand_id
1 'polypeptide(L)'
;VTSFCNVDLDCVIQSEDLPSIYEVPVNMQNQGLDTAILRKMGEPIGETPALGPWKTFLARRNKATEVVNIGLVGKYDLQDAYKSIRESLSHAGTYNDHKVKITFIN
;
A
#
# COMPACT_ATOMS: atom_id res chain seq x y z
N VAL A 1 7.22 12.72 -21.46
CA VAL A 1 7.90 12.97 -20.16
C VAL A 1 9.40 12.89 -20.32
N THR A 2 9.96 11.81 -20.89
CA THR A 2 11.41 11.58 -21.00
C THR A 2 12.15 12.72 -21.69
N SER A 3 11.66 13.21 -22.83
CA SER A 3 12.31 14.28 -23.60
C SER A 3 12.24 15.65 -22.95
N PHE A 4 11.19 15.94 -22.17
CA PHE A 4 11.04 17.22 -21.46
C PHE A 4 11.73 17.24 -20.10
N CYS A 5 11.80 16.10 -19.42
CA CYS A 5 12.41 15.99 -18.10
C CYS A 5 13.87 15.52 -18.16
N ASN A 6 14.38 15.19 -19.34
CA ASN A 6 15.74 14.68 -19.56
C ASN A 6 16.07 13.48 -18.66
N VAL A 7 15.16 12.52 -18.61
CA VAL A 7 15.28 11.28 -17.84
C VAL A 7 15.16 10.06 -18.77
N ASP A 8 15.78 8.96 -18.38
CA ASP A 8 15.65 7.70 -19.11
C ASP A 8 14.22 7.16 -19.03
N LEU A 9 13.77 6.44 -20.05
CA LEU A 9 12.42 5.92 -20.14
C LEU A 9 12.07 5.01 -18.95
N ASP A 10 12.99 4.18 -18.52
CA ASP A 10 12.84 3.27 -17.39
C ASP A 10 12.86 3.97 -16.00
N CYS A 11 13.16 5.25 -15.97
CA CYS A 11 13.01 6.09 -14.77
C CYS A 11 11.64 6.79 -14.71
N VAL A 12 10.78 6.59 -15.71
CA VAL A 12 9.40 7.10 -15.70
C VAL A 12 8.49 6.04 -15.13
N ILE A 13 8.08 6.22 -13.88
CA ILE A 13 7.22 5.32 -13.14
C ILE A 13 5.84 5.94 -13.01
N GLN A 14 4.81 5.21 -13.39
CA GLN A 14 3.44 5.68 -13.34
C GLN A 14 2.84 5.43 -11.96
N SER A 15 2.30 6.48 -11.33
CA SER A 15 1.45 6.33 -10.15
C SER A 15 0.02 6.06 -10.62
N GLU A 16 -0.35 4.80 -10.66
CA GLU A 16 -1.68 4.36 -11.05
C GLU A 16 -2.67 4.45 -9.89
N ASP A 17 -3.95 4.67 -10.22
CA ASP A 17 -5.02 4.53 -9.24
C ASP A 17 -5.24 3.05 -8.93
N LEU A 18 -4.99 2.68 -7.69
CA LEU A 18 -5.08 1.29 -7.21
C LEU A 18 -6.23 1.15 -6.20
N PRO A 19 -6.84 -0.03 -6.10
CA PRO A 19 -7.93 -0.28 -5.14
C PRO A 19 -7.53 -0.03 -3.68
N SER A 20 -6.25 -0.16 -3.38
CA SER A 20 -5.69 0.03 -2.04
C SER A 20 -4.27 0.57 -2.11
N ILE A 21 -3.93 1.47 -1.18
CA ILE A 21 -2.56 1.96 -1.00
C ILE A 21 -1.56 0.83 -0.71
N TYR A 22 -2.03 -0.29 -0.17
CA TYR A 22 -1.20 -1.46 0.13
C TYR A 22 -0.73 -2.21 -1.12
N GLU A 23 -1.35 -1.97 -2.27
CA GLU A 23 -0.93 -2.53 -3.56
C GLU A 23 0.20 -1.73 -4.22
N VAL A 24 0.42 -0.49 -3.78
CA VAL A 24 1.43 0.41 -4.34
C VAL A 24 2.84 -0.20 -4.36
N PRO A 25 3.36 -0.82 -3.29
CA PRO A 25 4.70 -1.40 -3.31
C PRO A 25 4.90 -2.46 -4.40
N VAL A 26 3.90 -3.30 -4.61
CA VAL A 26 3.94 -4.35 -5.66
C VAL A 26 3.84 -3.72 -7.05
N ASN A 27 2.98 -2.74 -7.23
CA ASN A 27 2.85 -2.02 -8.50
C ASN A 27 4.15 -1.31 -8.88
N MET A 28 4.77 -0.60 -7.95
CA MET A 28 6.03 0.11 -8.16
C MET A 28 7.18 -0.86 -8.48
N GLN A 29 7.26 -2.00 -7.79
CA GLN A 29 8.25 -3.03 -8.09
C GLN A 29 8.04 -3.61 -9.50
N ASN A 30 6.80 -3.88 -9.89
CA ASN A 30 6.49 -4.40 -11.23
C ASN A 30 6.88 -3.43 -12.34
N GLN A 31 6.90 -2.13 -12.08
CA GLN A 31 7.38 -1.11 -13.00
C GLN A 31 8.91 -0.92 -12.95
N GLY A 32 9.61 -1.59 -12.04
CA GLY A 32 11.07 -1.54 -11.93
C GLY A 32 11.61 -0.32 -11.18
N LEU A 33 10.83 0.30 -10.30
CA LEU A 33 11.25 1.47 -9.52
C LEU A 33 12.51 1.20 -8.69
N ASP A 34 12.55 0.08 -7.99
CA ASP A 34 13.67 -0.36 -7.17
C ASP A 34 14.96 -0.54 -8.01
N THR A 35 14.85 -1.22 -9.13
CA THR A 35 15.96 -1.42 -10.08
C THR A 35 16.47 -0.09 -10.66
N ALA A 36 15.55 0.80 -11.05
CA ALA A 36 15.92 2.11 -11.59
C ALA A 36 16.65 2.98 -10.56
N ILE A 37 16.21 2.94 -9.29
CA ILE A 37 16.87 3.67 -8.19
C ILE A 37 18.28 3.13 -7.97
N LEU A 38 18.44 1.81 -7.79
CA LEU A 38 19.76 1.20 -7.54
C LEU A 38 20.74 1.52 -8.67
N ARG A 39 20.29 1.40 -9.92
CA ARG A 39 21.13 1.76 -11.08
C ARG A 39 21.56 3.23 -11.05
N LYS A 40 20.67 4.16 -10.73
CA LYS A 40 20.99 5.61 -10.66
C LYS A 40 21.91 5.94 -9.49
N MET A 41 21.85 5.18 -8.42
CA MET A 41 22.76 5.31 -7.28
C MET A 41 24.11 4.65 -7.51
N GLY A 42 24.28 3.89 -8.59
CA GLY A 42 25.50 3.12 -8.85
C GLY A 42 25.66 1.89 -7.94
N GLU A 43 24.55 1.44 -7.36
CA GLU A 43 24.53 0.27 -6.50
C GLU A 43 24.31 -1.03 -7.31
N PRO A 44 24.87 -2.17 -6.83
CA PRO A 44 24.64 -3.44 -7.50
C PRO A 44 23.15 -3.80 -7.58
N ILE A 45 22.70 -4.17 -8.77
CA ILE A 45 21.35 -4.73 -8.95
C ILE A 45 21.43 -6.20 -8.59
N GLY A 46 20.97 -6.55 -7.38
CA GLY A 46 20.85 -7.92 -6.91
C GLY A 46 19.57 -8.61 -7.38
N GLU A 47 19.21 -9.69 -6.69
CA GLU A 47 17.93 -10.34 -6.91
C GLU A 47 16.78 -9.41 -6.52
N THR A 48 15.69 -9.42 -7.31
CA THR A 48 14.48 -8.67 -7.00
C THR A 48 13.92 -9.12 -5.66
N PRO A 49 13.70 -8.21 -4.69
CA PRO A 49 13.14 -8.57 -3.39
C PRO A 49 11.83 -9.32 -3.54
N ALA A 50 11.75 -10.50 -2.96
CA ALA A 50 10.54 -11.28 -2.96
C ALA A 50 9.56 -10.69 -1.94
N LEU A 51 8.66 -9.81 -2.33
CA LEU A 51 7.61 -9.25 -1.45
C LEU A 51 6.59 -10.33 -0.99
N GLY A 52 7.07 -11.54 -0.71
CA GLY A 52 6.24 -12.69 -0.35
C GLY A 52 5.29 -12.43 0.82
N PRO A 53 5.79 -12.01 2.00
CA PRO A 53 4.93 -11.70 3.14
C PRO A 53 3.93 -10.58 2.85
N TRP A 54 4.33 -9.58 2.07
CA TRP A 54 3.46 -8.49 1.66
C TRP A 54 2.36 -8.96 0.69
N LYS A 55 2.70 -9.76 -0.29
CA LYS A 55 1.74 -10.38 -1.22
C LYS A 55 0.76 -11.30 -0.50
N THR A 56 1.24 -12.04 0.51
CA THR A 56 0.38 -12.86 1.38
C THR A 56 -0.61 -12.00 2.16
N PHE A 57 -0.16 -10.89 2.72
CA PHE A 57 -1.04 -9.93 3.39
C PHE A 57 -2.12 -9.38 2.44
N LEU A 58 -1.74 -8.99 1.22
CA LEU A 58 -2.69 -8.50 0.21
C LEU A 58 -3.71 -9.57 -0.18
N ALA A 59 -3.26 -10.79 -0.42
CA ALA A 59 -4.15 -11.90 -0.77
C ALA A 59 -5.16 -12.17 0.34
N ARG A 60 -4.71 -12.14 1.59
CA ARG A 60 -5.54 -12.32 2.78
C ARG A 60 -6.59 -11.22 2.91
N ARG A 61 -6.16 -9.97 2.75
CA ARG A 61 -7.02 -8.80 2.76
C ARG A 61 -8.12 -8.88 1.69
N ASN A 62 -7.76 -9.27 0.47
CA ASN A 62 -8.68 -9.35 -0.66
C ASN A 62 -9.66 -10.53 -0.53
N LYS A 63 -9.24 -11.62 0.11
CA LYS A 63 -10.04 -12.82 0.31
C LYS A 63 -11.07 -12.68 1.44
N ALA A 64 -10.84 -11.81 2.40
CA ALA A 64 -11.73 -11.63 3.55
C ALA A 64 -13.15 -11.25 3.11
N THR A 65 -14.14 -11.98 3.56
CA THR A 65 -15.57 -11.75 3.25
C THR A 65 -16.38 -11.36 4.50
N GLU A 66 -16.00 -11.87 5.65
CA GLU A 66 -16.66 -11.56 6.91
C GLU A 66 -16.36 -10.13 7.37
N VAL A 67 -17.35 -9.47 7.94
CA VAL A 67 -17.24 -8.05 8.34
C VAL A 67 -17.42 -7.91 9.85
N VAL A 68 -16.47 -7.25 10.48
CA VAL A 68 -16.57 -6.81 11.88
C VAL A 68 -16.88 -5.31 11.89
N ASN A 69 -17.94 -4.93 12.63
CA ASN A 69 -18.31 -3.53 12.81
C ASN A 69 -17.68 -3.00 14.10
N ILE A 70 -16.97 -1.90 14.02
CA ILE A 70 -16.30 -1.25 15.15
C ILE A 70 -16.75 0.19 15.22
N GLY A 71 -17.23 0.61 16.41
CA GLY A 71 -17.51 2.01 16.71
C GLY A 71 -16.24 2.71 17.19
N LEU A 72 -15.82 3.75 16.51
CA LEU A 72 -14.74 4.63 16.94
C LEU A 72 -15.33 5.88 17.59
N VAL A 73 -15.27 5.96 18.90
CA VAL A 73 -15.77 7.09 19.67
C VAL A 73 -14.67 8.13 19.81
N GLY A 74 -14.93 9.35 19.37
CA GLY A 74 -13.94 10.42 19.42
C GLY A 74 -14.54 11.79 19.23
N LYS A 75 -13.79 12.82 19.64
CA LYS A 75 -14.23 14.21 19.59
C LYS A 75 -14.18 14.85 18.21
N TYR A 76 -13.24 14.40 17.34
CA TYR A 76 -12.99 15.04 16.06
C TYR A 76 -13.41 14.14 14.91
N ASP A 77 -14.32 14.62 14.07
CA ASP A 77 -14.78 13.92 12.85
C ASP A 77 -13.86 14.22 11.64
N LEU A 78 -12.55 14.19 11.85
CA LEU A 78 -11.56 14.32 10.79
C LEU A 78 -10.94 12.96 10.51
N GLN A 79 -11.02 12.51 9.26
CA GLN A 79 -10.48 11.21 8.85
C GLN A 79 -8.99 11.05 9.21
N ASP A 80 -8.24 12.16 9.17
CA ASP A 80 -6.81 12.16 9.44
C ASP A 80 -6.47 12.10 10.93
N ALA A 81 -7.36 12.62 11.81
CA ALA A 81 -7.14 12.65 13.26
C ALA A 81 -6.95 11.25 13.88
N TYR A 82 -7.59 10.23 13.29
CA TYR A 82 -7.55 8.86 13.79
C TYR A 82 -6.97 7.89 12.75
N LYS A 83 -6.15 8.39 11.83
CA LYS A 83 -5.60 7.59 10.72
C LYS A 83 -4.90 6.32 11.19
N SER A 84 -3.98 6.43 12.16
CA SER A 84 -3.22 5.29 12.66
C SER A 84 -4.12 4.25 13.35
N ILE A 85 -5.16 4.68 14.09
CA ILE A 85 -6.13 3.78 14.71
C ILE A 85 -6.91 3.02 13.63
N ARG A 86 -7.39 3.72 12.61
CA ARG A 86 -8.14 3.12 11.50
C ARG A 86 -7.30 2.10 10.74
N GLU A 87 -6.05 2.44 10.42
CA GLU A 87 -5.13 1.53 9.74
C GLU A 87 -4.77 0.32 10.61
N SER A 88 -4.51 0.53 11.90
CA SER A 88 -4.25 -0.58 12.83
C SER A 88 -5.41 -1.56 12.93
N LEU A 89 -6.63 -1.06 13.00
CA LEU A 89 -7.84 -1.90 13.00
C LEU A 89 -7.99 -2.65 11.67
N SER A 90 -7.69 -2.00 10.55
CA SER A 90 -7.69 -2.64 9.22
C SER A 90 -6.64 -3.77 9.14
N HIS A 91 -5.43 -3.55 9.67
CA HIS A 91 -4.40 -4.58 9.74
C HIS A 91 -4.80 -5.77 10.61
N ALA A 92 -5.34 -5.48 11.78
CA ALA A 92 -5.84 -6.53 12.70
C ALA A 92 -6.96 -7.34 12.05
N GLY A 93 -7.88 -6.68 11.35
CA GLY A 93 -8.93 -7.36 10.59
C GLY A 93 -8.35 -8.29 9.53
N THR A 94 -7.41 -7.80 8.73
CA THR A 94 -6.74 -8.61 7.71
C THR A 94 -6.04 -9.82 8.32
N TYR A 95 -5.35 -9.63 9.46
CA TYR A 95 -4.69 -10.74 10.17
C TYR A 95 -5.68 -11.81 10.65
N ASN A 96 -6.91 -11.41 10.98
CA ASN A 96 -7.97 -12.32 11.43
C ASN A 96 -8.94 -12.72 10.30
N ASP A 97 -8.59 -12.50 9.03
CA ASP A 97 -9.38 -12.81 7.83
C ASP A 97 -10.75 -12.12 7.78
N HIS A 98 -10.84 -10.93 8.38
CA HIS A 98 -12.06 -10.11 8.42
C HIS A 98 -11.83 -8.74 7.78
N LYS A 99 -12.89 -8.17 7.23
CA LYS A 99 -12.98 -6.75 6.88
C LYS A 99 -13.47 -5.96 8.09
N VAL A 100 -12.84 -4.85 8.38
CA VAL A 100 -13.27 -3.96 9.45
C VAL A 100 -14.06 -2.80 8.86
N LYS A 101 -15.31 -2.66 9.30
CA LYS A 101 -16.14 -1.48 9.02
C LYS A 101 -16.13 -0.59 10.25
N ILE A 102 -15.55 0.58 10.11
CA ILE A 102 -15.44 1.56 11.20
C ILE A 102 -16.55 2.60 11.06
N THR A 103 -17.34 2.74 12.11
CA THR A 103 -18.34 3.81 12.25
C THR A 103 -17.84 4.80 13.28
N PHE A 104 -17.73 6.06 12.88
CA PHE A 104 -17.37 7.13 13.79
C PHE A 104 -18.57 7.54 14.63
N ILE A 105 -18.38 7.68 15.93
CA ILE A 105 -19.41 8.09 16.91
C ILE A 105 -18.87 9.34 17.61
N ASN A 106 -19.52 10.44 17.39
CA ASN A 106 -19.17 11.74 17.98
C ASN A 106 -19.84 11.90 19.35
#